data_54a89d714ad1750174c8b801a1b24f8e
#
_entry.id   54a89d714ad1750174c8b801a1b24f8e
#
_cell.length_a   1.000
_cell.length_b   1.000
_cell.length_c   1.000
_cell.angle_alpha   90.00
_cell.angle_beta   90.00
_cell.angle_gamma   90.00
#
_symmetry.space_group_name_H-M   'P 1'
#
loop_
_entity.id
_entity.type
_entity.pdbx_description
1 polymer ?
#
loop_
_entity_poly.entity_id
_entity_poly.type
_entity_poly.pdbx_seq_one_letter_code
_entity_poly.pdbx_strand_id
1 'polypeptide(L)'
;MFETFMGLPLHPLVIHAAVVLIPILVLVALCYALVPRLRDRIGWLAVLMAVIAPLSALGAKITGDAFRARLARINPNGAPFGLIDGHRHFGTLTLYGTTVLGLLVLVMVLVRRRPPILNVLLIVAVIAASGVTAYYVYRTGDSAARIVWKGY
;
A
#
# COMPACT_ATOMS: atom_id res chain seq x y z
N MET A 1 -8.28 10.46 18.18
CA MET A 1 -7.17 9.69 18.76
C MET A 1 -5.98 9.59 17.79
N PHE A 2 -6.19 9.45 16.47
CA PHE A 2 -5.12 9.31 15.47
C PHE A 2 -4.81 10.59 14.67
N GLU A 3 -4.96 11.75 15.27
CA GLU A 3 -4.81 13.05 14.58
C GLU A 3 -3.39 13.60 14.66
N THR A 4 -2.77 13.51 15.85
CA THR A 4 -1.43 14.07 16.09
C THR A 4 -0.59 13.15 16.96
N PHE A 5 0.73 13.21 16.75
CA PHE A 5 1.76 12.61 17.60
C PHE A 5 2.79 13.69 17.93
N MET A 6 3.02 13.94 19.22
CA MET A 6 3.93 15.00 19.70
C MET A 6 3.69 16.39 19.05
N GLY A 7 2.41 16.75 18.84
CA GLY A 7 2.03 18.02 18.22
C GLY A 7 2.05 18.03 16.67
N LEU A 8 2.60 17.03 16.02
CA LEU A 8 2.66 16.90 14.56
C LEU A 8 1.48 16.07 14.04
N PRO A 9 0.95 16.37 12.84
CA PRO A 9 -0.02 15.49 12.18
C PRO A 9 0.54 14.07 12.01
N LEU A 10 -0.23 13.07 12.46
CA LEU A 10 0.24 11.67 12.44
C LEU A 10 0.31 11.10 11.01
N HIS A 11 -0.59 11.52 10.13
CA HIS A 11 -0.67 11.00 8.77
C HIS A 11 0.65 11.16 7.98
N PRO A 12 1.30 12.34 7.91
CA PRO A 12 2.59 12.49 7.23
C PRO A 12 3.71 11.58 7.78
N LEU A 13 3.64 11.21 9.05
CA LEU A 13 4.64 10.29 9.65
C LEU A 13 4.39 8.85 9.21
N VAL A 14 3.13 8.41 9.24
CA VAL A 14 2.74 7.02 8.94
C VAL A 14 2.87 6.70 7.45
N ILE A 15 2.62 7.65 6.56
CA ILE A 15 2.73 7.40 5.10
C ILE A 15 4.14 7.01 4.66
N HIS A 16 5.19 7.44 5.36
CA HIS A 16 6.56 7.05 5.03
C HIS A 16 6.76 5.53 5.09
N ALA A 17 6.15 4.87 6.06
CA ALA A 17 6.18 3.40 6.13
C ALA A 17 5.47 2.78 4.91
N ALA A 18 4.28 3.26 4.55
CA ALA A 18 3.53 2.72 3.41
C ALA A 18 4.27 2.93 2.09
N VAL A 19 4.82 4.13 1.85
CA VAL A 19 5.55 4.48 0.62
C VAL A 19 6.80 3.62 0.44
N VAL A 20 7.43 3.14 1.51
CA VAL A 20 8.62 2.27 1.44
C VAL A 20 8.21 0.80 1.38
N LEU A 21 7.33 0.36 2.27
CA LEU A 21 7.02 -1.08 2.43
C LEU A 21 6.20 -1.65 1.27
N ILE A 22 5.31 -0.86 0.65
CA ILE A 22 4.48 -1.37 -0.44
C ILE A 22 5.30 -1.64 -1.72
N PRO A 23 6.18 -0.74 -2.21
CA PRO A 23 7.09 -1.07 -3.31
C PRO A 23 8.00 -2.26 -3.00
N ILE A 24 8.49 -2.40 -1.76
CA ILE A 24 9.29 -3.56 -1.36
C ILE A 24 8.44 -4.84 -1.45
N LEU A 25 7.18 -4.84 -0.98
CA LEU A 25 6.28 -5.99 -1.17
C LEU A 25 6.13 -6.34 -2.65
N VAL A 26 5.91 -5.36 -3.53
CA VAL A 26 5.78 -5.58 -4.98
C VAL A 26 7.04 -6.27 -5.53
N LEU A 27 8.23 -5.76 -5.21
CA LEU A 27 9.50 -6.35 -5.67
C LEU A 27 9.70 -7.76 -5.13
N VAL A 28 9.48 -7.97 -3.84
CA VAL A 28 9.63 -9.29 -3.20
C VAL A 28 8.62 -10.29 -3.76
N ALA A 29 7.37 -9.86 -4.00
CA ALA A 29 6.33 -10.70 -4.59
C ALA A 29 6.71 -11.17 -6.00
N LEU A 30 7.18 -10.26 -6.85
CA LEU A 30 7.65 -10.59 -8.21
C LEU A 30 8.88 -11.50 -8.19
N CYS A 31 9.88 -11.21 -7.34
CA CYS A 31 11.04 -12.07 -7.19
C CYS A 31 10.66 -13.48 -6.72
N TYR A 32 9.75 -13.59 -5.74
CA TYR A 32 9.28 -14.88 -5.22
C TYR A 32 8.50 -15.67 -6.26
N ALA A 33 7.64 -14.98 -7.04
CA ALA A 33 6.83 -15.63 -8.06
C ALA A 33 7.67 -16.10 -9.25
N LEU A 34 8.57 -15.23 -9.77
CA LEU A 34 9.25 -15.42 -11.05
C LEU A 34 10.60 -16.14 -10.93
N VAL A 35 11.24 -16.13 -9.75
CA VAL A 35 12.58 -16.70 -9.55
C VAL A 35 12.52 -17.85 -8.53
N PRO A 36 12.23 -19.11 -8.97
CA PRO A 36 12.09 -20.25 -8.07
C PRO A 36 13.31 -20.48 -7.16
N ARG A 37 14.53 -20.20 -7.68
CA ARG A 37 15.77 -20.36 -6.92
C ARG A 37 15.89 -19.45 -5.69
N LEU A 38 15.15 -18.33 -5.64
CA LEU A 38 15.14 -17.42 -4.52
C LEU A 38 14.12 -17.79 -3.44
N ARG A 39 13.14 -18.63 -3.73
CA ARG A 39 12.00 -18.91 -2.84
C ARG A 39 12.42 -19.35 -1.45
N ASP A 40 13.42 -20.22 -1.33
CA ASP A 40 13.89 -20.71 -0.03
C ASP A 40 14.66 -19.64 0.76
N ARG A 41 15.30 -18.70 0.07
CA ARG A 41 16.08 -17.63 0.69
C ARG A 41 15.21 -16.46 1.16
N ILE A 42 14.21 -16.06 0.33
CA ILE A 42 13.40 -14.86 0.59
C ILE A 42 11.98 -15.17 1.09
N GLY A 43 11.64 -16.45 1.32
CA GLY A 43 10.30 -16.84 1.77
C GLY A 43 9.88 -16.17 3.08
N TRP A 44 10.78 -16.03 4.05
CA TRP A 44 10.53 -15.32 5.29
C TRP A 44 10.25 -13.82 5.07
N LEU A 45 11.02 -13.20 4.16
CA LEU A 45 10.83 -11.79 3.80
C LEU A 45 9.50 -11.58 3.06
N ALA A 46 9.13 -12.54 2.20
CA ALA A 46 7.85 -12.50 1.50
C ALA A 46 6.67 -12.53 2.49
N VAL A 47 6.72 -13.40 3.51
CA VAL A 47 5.71 -13.43 4.57
C VAL A 47 5.70 -12.13 5.38
N LEU A 48 6.87 -11.65 5.79
CA LEU A 48 7.00 -10.40 6.54
C LEU A 48 6.36 -9.22 5.77
N MET A 49 6.75 -9.03 4.50
CA MET A 49 6.23 -7.95 3.67
C MET A 49 4.74 -8.11 3.39
N ALA A 50 4.25 -9.35 3.17
CA ALA A 50 2.84 -9.63 2.95
C ALA A 50 1.94 -9.26 4.15
N VAL A 51 2.51 -9.13 5.33
CA VAL A 51 1.79 -8.70 6.55
C VAL A 51 2.00 -7.21 6.82
N ILE A 52 3.25 -6.75 6.88
CA ILE A 52 3.53 -5.38 7.34
C ILE A 52 3.16 -4.30 6.32
N ALA A 53 3.24 -4.60 5.00
CA ALA A 53 2.87 -3.62 3.99
C ALA A 53 1.36 -3.31 3.97
N PRO A 54 0.43 -4.29 4.00
CA PRO A 54 -1.00 -4.01 4.18
C PRO A 54 -1.32 -3.29 5.50
N LEU A 55 -0.66 -3.66 6.60
CA LEU A 55 -0.84 -2.98 7.90
C LEU A 55 -0.38 -1.51 7.84
N SER A 56 0.72 -1.21 7.15
CA SER A 56 1.16 0.16 6.94
C SER A 56 0.19 0.97 6.07
N ALA A 57 -0.38 0.35 5.03
CA ALA A 57 -1.42 0.96 4.20
C ALA A 57 -2.70 1.25 5.00
N LEU A 58 -3.10 0.32 5.88
CA LEU A 58 -4.23 0.50 6.77
C LEU A 58 -3.99 1.64 7.76
N GLY A 59 -2.81 1.70 8.37
CA GLY A 59 -2.39 2.80 9.25
C GLY A 59 -2.43 4.15 8.54
N ALA A 60 -1.91 4.22 7.30
CA ALA A 60 -1.97 5.42 6.47
C ALA A 60 -3.42 5.83 6.16
N LYS A 61 -4.30 4.87 5.87
CA LYS A 61 -5.74 5.12 5.63
C LYS A 61 -6.43 5.68 6.86
N ILE A 62 -6.27 5.05 8.02
CA ILE A 62 -6.90 5.48 9.28
C ILE A 62 -6.44 6.90 9.67
N THR A 63 -5.13 7.14 9.61
CA THR A 63 -4.58 8.46 9.96
C THR A 63 -4.94 9.54 8.94
N GLY A 64 -5.07 9.19 7.66
CA GLY A 64 -5.53 10.07 6.60
C GLY A 64 -6.98 10.51 6.78
N ASP A 65 -7.86 9.58 7.14
CA ASP A 65 -9.27 9.87 7.43
C ASP A 65 -9.40 10.79 8.66
N ALA A 66 -8.62 10.53 9.71
CA ALA A 66 -8.58 11.38 10.89
C ALA A 66 -8.04 12.79 10.57
N PHE A 67 -7.00 12.90 9.75
CA PHE A 67 -6.44 14.19 9.31
C PHE A 67 -7.44 14.99 8.48
N ARG A 68 -8.12 14.34 7.53
CA ARG A 68 -9.19 14.99 6.74
C ARG A 68 -10.32 15.49 7.63
N ALA A 69 -10.76 14.70 8.61
CA ALA A 69 -11.80 15.10 9.55
C ALA A 69 -11.36 16.30 10.42
N ARG A 70 -10.09 16.33 10.82
CA ARG A 70 -9.52 17.50 11.52
C ARG A 70 -9.55 18.75 10.65
N LEU A 71 -9.11 18.65 9.38
CA LEU A 71 -9.13 19.80 8.46
C LEU A 71 -10.54 20.36 8.27
N ALA A 72 -11.55 19.49 8.19
CA ALA A 72 -12.94 19.92 8.07
C ALA A 72 -13.44 20.71 9.29
N ARG A 73 -12.87 20.48 10.48
CA ARG A 73 -13.21 21.23 11.70
C ARG A 73 -12.49 22.58 11.80
N ILE A 74 -11.19 22.61 11.45
CA ILE A 74 -10.35 23.81 11.68
C ILE A 74 -10.28 24.75 10.47
N ASN A 75 -10.53 24.27 9.26
CA ASN A 75 -10.47 25.06 8.03
C ASN A 75 -11.52 24.57 7.00
N PRO A 76 -12.83 24.69 7.31
CA PRO A 76 -13.91 24.13 6.50
C PRO A 76 -13.98 24.73 5.09
N ASN A 77 -13.59 25.99 4.91
CA ASN A 77 -13.71 26.72 3.63
C ASN A 77 -12.38 26.91 2.89
N GLY A 78 -11.24 26.64 3.52
CA GLY A 78 -9.92 26.90 2.93
C GLY A 78 -9.16 25.65 2.48
N ALA A 79 -9.57 24.45 2.91
CA ALA A 79 -8.91 23.23 2.52
C ALA A 79 -9.41 22.72 1.16
N PRO A 80 -8.52 22.20 0.28
CA PRO A 80 -8.88 21.71 -1.05
C PRO A 80 -9.52 20.30 -0.97
N PHE A 81 -10.71 20.19 -0.38
CA PHE A 81 -11.36 18.92 -0.09
C PHE A 81 -11.53 18.02 -1.31
N GLY A 82 -11.83 18.57 -2.51
CA GLY A 82 -11.92 17.77 -3.72
C GLY A 82 -10.63 17.02 -4.08
N LEU A 83 -9.46 17.67 -3.91
CA LEU A 83 -8.16 17.03 -4.11
C LEU A 83 -7.86 16.01 -2.99
N ILE A 84 -8.17 16.36 -1.74
CA ILE A 84 -7.99 15.47 -0.57
C ILE A 84 -8.85 14.22 -0.73
N ASP A 85 -10.10 14.34 -1.13
CA ASP A 85 -10.99 13.18 -1.32
C ASP A 85 -10.57 12.31 -2.50
N GLY A 86 -10.05 12.91 -3.59
CA GLY A 86 -9.41 12.19 -4.68
C GLY A 86 -8.18 11.38 -4.22
N HIS A 87 -7.29 12.00 -3.41
CA HIS A 87 -6.15 11.32 -2.79
C HIS A 87 -6.60 10.15 -1.90
N ARG A 88 -7.60 10.36 -1.06
CA ARG A 88 -8.18 9.31 -0.19
C ARG A 88 -8.74 8.14 -0.98
N HIS A 89 -9.36 8.40 -2.13
CA HIS A 89 -9.85 7.35 -3.01
C HIS A 89 -8.70 6.47 -3.52
N PHE A 90 -7.61 7.06 -4.03
CA PHE A 90 -6.43 6.31 -4.46
C PHE A 90 -5.78 5.56 -3.30
N GLY A 91 -5.69 6.17 -2.11
CA GLY A 91 -5.20 5.50 -0.90
C GLY A 91 -6.02 4.26 -0.52
N THR A 92 -7.34 4.30 -0.70
CA THR A 92 -8.23 3.15 -0.48
C THR A 92 -7.96 2.03 -1.49
N LEU A 93 -7.78 2.37 -2.78
CA LEU A 93 -7.44 1.39 -3.82
C LEU A 93 -6.04 0.80 -3.61
N THR A 94 -5.09 1.61 -3.13
CA THR A 94 -3.76 1.14 -2.72
C THR A 94 -3.86 0.12 -1.58
N LEU A 95 -4.66 0.37 -0.55
CA LEU A 95 -4.89 -0.58 0.54
C LEU A 95 -5.46 -1.90 0.02
N TYR A 96 -6.48 -1.86 -0.84
CA TYR A 96 -7.07 -3.08 -1.41
C TYR A 96 -6.06 -3.85 -2.27
N GLY A 97 -5.34 -3.17 -3.18
CA GLY A 97 -4.32 -3.79 -4.01
C GLY A 97 -3.21 -4.44 -3.18
N THR A 98 -2.71 -3.74 -2.16
CA THR A 98 -1.66 -4.23 -1.26
C THR A 98 -2.14 -5.44 -0.46
N THR A 99 -3.40 -5.43 0.03
CA THR A 99 -3.98 -6.54 0.78
C THR A 99 -4.14 -7.77 -0.11
N VAL A 100 -4.69 -7.61 -1.32
CA VAL A 100 -4.84 -8.71 -2.29
C VAL A 100 -3.48 -9.30 -2.66
N LEU A 101 -2.48 -8.44 -2.95
CA LEU A 101 -1.12 -8.90 -3.26
C LEU A 101 -0.50 -9.65 -2.07
N GLY A 102 -0.65 -9.13 -0.85
CA GLY A 102 -0.17 -9.80 0.37
C GLY A 102 -0.79 -11.19 0.55
N LEU A 103 -2.12 -11.32 0.37
CA LEU A 103 -2.82 -12.61 0.46
C LEU A 103 -2.34 -13.59 -0.61
N LEU A 104 -2.16 -13.16 -1.86
CA LEU A 104 -1.63 -14.01 -2.93
C LEU A 104 -0.22 -14.51 -2.62
N VAL A 105 0.65 -13.64 -2.08
CA VAL A 105 2.01 -14.00 -1.64
C VAL A 105 1.95 -15.02 -0.51
N LEU A 106 1.09 -14.81 0.51
CA LEU A 106 0.92 -15.77 1.61
C LEU A 106 0.46 -17.14 1.09
N VAL A 107 -0.52 -17.17 0.17
CA VAL A 107 -0.95 -18.43 -0.46
C VAL A 107 0.22 -19.09 -1.19
N MET A 108 1.02 -18.31 -1.95
CA MET A 108 2.19 -18.86 -2.65
C MET A 108 3.25 -19.41 -1.72
N VAL A 109 3.48 -18.83 -0.56
CA VAL A 109 4.49 -19.28 0.41
C VAL A 109 3.99 -20.49 1.20
N LEU A 110 2.74 -20.47 1.66
CA LEU A 110 2.18 -21.49 2.55
C LEU A 110 1.80 -22.78 1.79
N VAL A 111 1.27 -22.65 0.57
CA VAL A 111 0.88 -23.79 -0.25
C VAL A 111 2.06 -24.22 -1.14
N ARG A 112 3.04 -24.89 -0.58
CA ARG A 112 4.25 -25.32 -1.32
C ARG A 112 4.00 -26.40 -2.35
N ARG A 113 3.15 -27.38 -2.01
CA ARG A 113 2.77 -28.49 -2.93
C ARG A 113 1.47 -28.13 -3.65
N ARG A 114 1.59 -27.64 -4.88
CA ARG A 114 0.46 -27.24 -5.72
C ARG A 114 0.61 -27.79 -7.14
N PRO A 115 -0.50 -28.15 -7.81
CA PRO A 115 -0.46 -28.58 -9.21
C PRO A 115 0.12 -27.46 -10.09
N PRO A 116 0.78 -27.84 -11.22
CA PRO A 116 1.41 -26.87 -12.12
C PRO A 116 0.47 -25.75 -12.57
N ILE A 117 -0.77 -26.09 -12.89
CA ILE A 117 -1.78 -25.12 -13.34
C ILE A 117 -2.07 -24.05 -12.27
N LEU A 118 -2.23 -24.46 -11.00
CA LEU A 118 -2.43 -23.52 -9.90
C LEU A 118 -1.22 -22.62 -9.69
N ASN A 119 -0.01 -23.17 -9.86
CA ASN A 119 1.22 -22.35 -9.76
C ASN A 119 1.27 -21.27 -10.85
N VAL A 120 0.92 -21.61 -12.09
CA VAL A 120 0.85 -20.63 -13.20
C VAL A 120 -0.21 -19.57 -12.91
N LEU A 121 -1.41 -19.96 -12.49
CA LEU A 121 -2.48 -19.01 -12.15
C LEU A 121 -2.08 -18.04 -11.03
N LEU A 122 -1.42 -18.55 -9.99
CA LEU A 122 -0.92 -17.68 -8.90
C LEU A 122 0.19 -16.74 -9.38
N ILE A 123 1.09 -17.18 -10.24
CA ILE A 123 2.13 -16.29 -10.82
C ILE A 123 1.46 -15.16 -11.60
N VAL A 124 0.52 -15.48 -12.48
CA VAL A 124 -0.22 -14.48 -13.27
C VAL A 124 -0.98 -13.52 -12.35
N ALA A 125 -1.67 -14.04 -11.33
CA ALA A 125 -2.39 -13.22 -10.36
C ALA A 125 -1.45 -12.27 -9.58
N VAL A 126 -0.28 -12.76 -9.14
CA VAL A 126 0.72 -11.93 -8.46
C VAL A 126 1.27 -10.85 -9.39
N ILE A 127 1.56 -11.15 -10.66
CA ILE A 127 2.02 -10.14 -11.62
C ILE A 127 0.95 -9.06 -11.81
N ALA A 128 -0.29 -9.46 -12.05
CA ALA A 128 -1.40 -8.52 -12.24
C ALA A 128 -1.64 -7.65 -10.98
N ALA A 129 -1.71 -8.27 -9.81
CA ALA A 129 -1.88 -7.56 -8.54
C ALA A 129 -0.69 -6.63 -8.24
N SER A 130 0.54 -7.01 -8.58
CA SER A 130 1.73 -6.17 -8.45
C SER A 130 1.63 -4.92 -9.33
N GLY A 131 1.22 -5.05 -10.59
CA GLY A 131 1.02 -3.94 -11.50
C GLY A 131 -0.06 -2.97 -11.03
N VAL A 132 -1.20 -3.50 -10.61
CA VAL A 132 -2.31 -2.71 -10.05
C VAL A 132 -1.88 -1.97 -8.78
N THR A 133 -1.19 -2.66 -7.85
CA THR A 133 -0.71 -2.07 -6.59
C THR A 133 0.30 -0.96 -6.87
N ALA A 134 1.29 -1.19 -7.75
CA ALA A 134 2.29 -0.21 -8.13
C ALA A 134 1.65 1.04 -8.77
N TYR A 135 0.66 0.85 -9.66
CA TYR A 135 -0.09 1.95 -10.25
C TYR A 135 -0.79 2.81 -9.20
N TYR A 136 -1.52 2.20 -8.26
CA TYR A 136 -2.24 2.97 -7.25
C TYR A 136 -1.32 3.60 -6.20
N VAL A 137 -0.20 2.99 -5.85
CA VAL A 137 0.84 3.65 -5.02
C VAL A 137 1.36 4.91 -5.71
N TYR A 138 1.67 4.82 -7.00
CA TYR A 138 2.09 5.98 -7.79
C TYR A 138 1.02 7.08 -7.81
N ARG A 139 -0.26 6.72 -8.11
CA ARG A 139 -1.38 7.67 -8.14
C ARG A 139 -1.64 8.33 -6.78
N THR A 140 -1.47 7.57 -5.70
CA THR A 140 -1.59 8.08 -4.33
C THR A 140 -0.47 9.09 -4.04
N GLY A 141 0.76 8.79 -4.41
CA GLY A 141 1.90 9.71 -4.26
C GLY A 141 1.75 10.99 -5.12
N ASP A 142 1.42 10.84 -6.40
CA ASP A 142 1.20 11.98 -7.32
C ASP A 142 0.08 12.90 -6.83
N SER A 143 -1.05 12.33 -6.39
CA SER A 143 -2.17 13.12 -5.86
C SER A 143 -1.81 13.87 -4.59
N ALA A 144 -1.01 13.28 -3.69
CA ALA A 144 -0.50 13.95 -2.51
C ALA A 144 0.44 15.10 -2.86
N ALA A 145 1.38 14.87 -3.79
CA ALA A 145 2.30 15.91 -4.26
C ALA A 145 1.54 17.10 -4.84
N ARG A 146 0.50 16.87 -5.65
CA ARG A 146 -0.36 17.95 -6.20
C ARG A 146 -1.09 18.76 -5.14
N ILE A 147 -1.43 18.17 -3.98
CA ILE A 147 -2.04 18.90 -2.87
C ILE A 147 -1.01 19.83 -2.21
N VAL A 148 0.20 19.32 -1.97
CA VAL A 148 1.26 20.05 -1.27
C VAL A 148 1.87 21.15 -2.14
N TRP A 149 2.11 20.86 -3.44
CA TRP A 149 2.84 21.74 -4.36
C TRP A 149 1.92 22.55 -5.30
N LYS A 150 0.62 22.59 -5.01
CA LYS A 150 -0.31 23.41 -5.81
C LYS A 150 -0.04 24.90 -5.56
N GLY A 151 0.57 25.54 -6.56
CA GLY A 151 0.90 26.97 -6.51
C GLY A 151 2.37 27.31 -6.70
N TYR A 152 3.19 26.27 -6.97
CA TYR A 152 4.59 26.41 -7.40
C TYR A 152 4.71 26.14 -8.89
#